data_6ec215d7458e4cd404f132b3e05cb9cf
#
_entry.id   6ec215d7458e4cd404f132b3e05cb9cf
#
_cell.length_a   1.000
_cell.length_b   1.000
_cell.length_c   1.000
_cell.angle_alpha   90.00
_cell.angle_beta   90.00
_cell.angle_gamma   90.00
#
_symmetry.space_group_name_H-M   'P 1'
#
loop_
_entity.id
_entity.type
_entity.pdbx_description
1 polymer ?
#
loop_
_entity_poly.entity_id
_entity_poly.type
_entity_poly.pdbx_seq_one_letter_code
_entity_poly.pdbx_strand_id
1 'polypeptide(L)'
;MNRPQNSSNESATNPGTKQPVHLGFPAKSPAGRSIAAGQEVAPDFPREWFEFTNPDDEHHVFSIDLTWVESHYSCAFGTANCHGIDASLPEVGCCGHGAYMADETDRDQLYDAVSNMPAKYWQLRPRDVDKFLANADGSQLEPWLEWDELDGEDGEPEPALKTPIVDGACIFANRRGWATGPGCALHQWALDAGEDLTVVKPEVCWQLPLRRHEDYEERTDGQEILRTQIGEYDRRGWGNGGEDFDWYCTGDSACHSNPEPIWRSHKTELVALMGEKCYGILARHCAAREKATLAGVELTRHPASVKAGAYKSNL
;
A
#
# COMPACT_ATOMS: atom_id res chain seq x y z
N MET A 1 -17.60 67.59 0.63
CA MET A 1 -16.63 66.59 0.17
C MET A 1 -16.83 65.37 1.11
N ASN A 2 -17.74 64.49 0.74
CA ASN A 2 -18.01 63.27 1.48
C ASN A 2 -17.75 62.09 0.53
N ARG A 3 -16.82 61.27 0.87
CA ARG A 3 -16.58 59.96 0.23
C ARG A 3 -17.51 58.92 0.86
N PRO A 4 -18.18 58.07 0.09
CA PRO A 4 -18.91 56.94 0.68
C PRO A 4 -17.93 55.79 0.99
N GLN A 5 -18.08 55.23 2.18
CA GLN A 5 -17.44 54.00 2.57
C GLN A 5 -18.15 52.83 1.90
N ASN A 6 -17.40 52.06 1.15
CA ASN A 6 -17.82 50.81 0.50
C ASN A 6 -17.57 49.69 1.51
N SER A 7 -18.61 49.16 2.14
CA SER A 7 -18.54 47.95 2.94
C SER A 7 -18.60 46.74 2.02
N SER A 8 -17.45 46.17 1.73
CA SER A 8 -17.34 44.86 1.08
C SER A 8 -17.68 43.77 2.10
N ASN A 9 -18.84 43.17 1.92
CA ASN A 9 -19.22 41.91 2.51
C ASN A 9 -18.33 40.80 1.90
N GLU A 10 -17.26 40.44 2.57
CA GLU A 10 -16.57 39.19 2.29
C GLU A 10 -17.38 38.05 2.94
N SER A 11 -18.18 37.37 2.12
CA SER A 11 -18.73 36.08 2.45
C SER A 11 -17.56 35.10 2.55
N ALA A 12 -17.29 34.62 3.76
CA ALA A 12 -16.42 33.51 4.03
C ALA A 12 -16.94 32.28 3.25
N THR A 13 -16.31 31.99 2.13
CA THR A 13 -16.47 30.71 1.45
C THR A 13 -15.69 29.68 2.26
N ASN A 14 -16.46 28.80 2.91
CA ASN A 14 -15.98 27.56 3.50
C ASN A 14 -15.14 26.81 2.44
N PRO A 15 -13.85 26.50 2.66
CA PRO A 15 -13.10 25.66 1.76
C PRO A 15 -13.60 24.22 1.96
N GLY A 16 -14.73 23.89 1.31
CA GLY A 16 -15.13 22.51 1.14
C GLY A 16 -13.95 21.81 0.47
N THR A 17 -13.44 20.80 1.12
CA THR A 17 -12.44 19.87 0.60
C THR A 17 -12.91 19.40 -0.77
N LYS A 18 -12.38 20.02 -1.83
CA LYS A 18 -12.59 19.56 -3.19
C LYS A 18 -11.77 18.27 -3.32
N GLN A 19 -12.39 17.14 -3.06
CA GLN A 19 -11.80 15.89 -3.50
C GLN A 19 -11.52 16.02 -5.01
N PRO A 20 -10.29 15.76 -5.45
CA PRO A 20 -9.97 15.83 -6.86
C PRO A 20 -10.86 14.83 -7.61
N VAL A 21 -11.65 15.33 -8.57
CA VAL A 21 -12.41 14.46 -9.47
C VAL A 21 -11.38 13.78 -10.38
N HIS A 22 -11.15 12.48 -10.15
CA HIS A 22 -10.27 11.71 -11.01
C HIS A 22 -10.97 11.47 -12.35
N LEU A 23 -10.42 12.03 -13.43
CA LEU A 23 -10.93 11.90 -14.80
C LEU A 23 -10.26 10.73 -15.57
N GLY A 24 -9.67 9.79 -14.87
CA GLY A 24 -8.84 8.75 -15.45
C GLY A 24 -7.39 9.22 -15.70
N PHE A 25 -6.54 8.30 -16.12
CA PHE A 25 -5.16 8.62 -16.45
C PHE A 25 -5.05 9.20 -17.87
N PRO A 26 -4.12 10.15 -18.11
CA PRO A 26 -3.89 10.67 -19.46
C PRO A 26 -3.61 9.53 -20.44
N ALA A 27 -4.24 9.56 -21.61
CA ALA A 27 -4.15 8.47 -22.59
C ALA A 27 -2.70 8.17 -23.06
N LYS A 28 -1.79 9.15 -22.93
CA LYS A 28 -0.38 9.02 -23.29
C LYS A 28 0.53 8.61 -22.11
N SER A 29 0.01 8.62 -20.88
CA SER A 29 0.78 8.13 -19.73
C SER A 29 0.99 6.61 -19.80
N PRO A 30 1.98 6.06 -19.12
CA PRO A 30 2.14 4.60 -18.98
C PRO A 30 0.87 3.92 -18.49
N ALA A 31 0.24 4.44 -17.44
CA ALA A 31 -1.02 3.94 -16.90
C ALA A 31 -2.15 3.94 -17.95
N GLY A 32 -2.33 5.08 -18.67
CA GLY A 32 -3.36 5.19 -19.71
C GLY A 32 -3.15 4.18 -20.85
N ARG A 33 -1.90 3.94 -21.25
CA ARG A 33 -1.58 2.91 -22.27
C ARG A 33 -1.84 1.50 -21.78
N SER A 34 -1.44 1.15 -20.55
CA SER A 34 -1.65 -0.17 -19.95
C SER A 34 -3.15 -0.52 -19.86
N ILE A 35 -3.96 0.43 -19.37
CA ILE A 35 -5.41 0.28 -19.28
C ILE A 35 -6.05 0.17 -20.67
N ALA A 36 -5.66 1.03 -21.63
CA ALA A 36 -6.18 0.99 -22.99
C ALA A 36 -5.81 -0.31 -23.72
N ALA A 37 -4.64 -0.90 -23.44
CA ALA A 37 -4.23 -2.20 -23.94
C ALA A 37 -4.95 -3.37 -23.25
N GLY A 38 -5.72 -3.10 -22.19
CA GLY A 38 -6.41 -4.12 -21.41
C GLY A 38 -5.48 -4.99 -20.56
N GLN A 39 -4.27 -4.54 -20.26
CA GLN A 39 -3.37 -5.21 -19.33
C GLN A 39 -3.90 -5.06 -17.90
N GLU A 40 -4.32 -3.85 -17.55
CA GLU A 40 -4.89 -3.52 -16.25
C GLU A 40 -6.36 -3.11 -16.39
N VAL A 41 -7.12 -3.27 -15.32
CA VAL A 41 -8.44 -2.67 -15.20
C VAL A 41 -8.31 -1.21 -14.75
N ALA A 42 -9.19 -0.35 -15.26
CA ALA A 42 -9.25 1.02 -14.77
C ALA A 42 -9.69 1.03 -13.29
N PRO A 43 -9.15 1.93 -12.44
CA PRO A 43 -9.49 1.97 -11.02
C PRO A 43 -10.91 2.50 -10.74
N ASP A 44 -11.60 3.06 -11.75
CA ASP A 44 -12.92 3.68 -11.65
C ASP A 44 -14.03 2.64 -11.85
N PHE A 45 -14.16 1.71 -10.93
CA PHE A 45 -15.26 0.74 -10.88
C PHE A 45 -16.02 0.87 -9.55
N PRO A 46 -17.30 0.46 -9.51
CA PRO A 46 -18.10 0.48 -8.29
C PRO A 46 -17.46 -0.33 -7.17
N ARG A 47 -17.43 0.23 -5.97
CA ARG A 47 -16.92 -0.44 -4.78
C ARG A 47 -18.01 -0.54 -3.72
N GLU A 48 -18.00 -1.63 -2.97
CA GLU A 48 -18.81 -1.82 -1.78
C GLU A 48 -17.97 -1.59 -0.54
N TRP A 49 -18.52 -0.83 0.42
CA TRP A 49 -17.86 -0.50 1.66
C TRP A 49 -18.62 -1.09 2.85
N PHE A 50 -17.88 -1.54 3.84
CA PHE A 50 -18.41 -2.01 5.11
C PHE A 50 -17.90 -1.11 6.24
N GLU A 51 -18.83 -0.47 6.93
CA GLU A 51 -18.50 0.40 8.06
C GLU A 51 -18.91 -0.24 9.37
N PHE A 52 -18.04 -0.11 10.37
CA PHE A 52 -18.32 -0.53 11.74
C PHE A 52 -17.49 0.26 12.74
N THR A 53 -18.01 0.42 13.96
CA THR A 53 -17.28 1.06 15.06
C THR A 53 -16.32 0.08 15.71
N ASN A 54 -15.13 0.56 16.08
CA ASN A 54 -14.16 -0.20 16.85
C ASN A 54 -14.81 -0.60 18.21
N PRO A 55 -14.84 -1.89 18.57
CA PRO A 55 -15.45 -2.32 19.82
C PRO A 55 -14.73 -1.84 21.09
N ASP A 56 -13.49 -1.37 20.96
CA ASP A 56 -12.68 -0.85 22.06
C ASP A 56 -12.64 0.69 22.10
N ASP A 57 -13.18 1.38 21.06
CA ASP A 57 -13.17 2.84 20.95
C ASP A 57 -14.39 3.32 20.14
N GLU A 58 -15.38 3.88 20.81
CA GLU A 58 -16.62 4.38 20.18
C GLU A 58 -16.42 5.60 19.27
N HIS A 59 -15.25 6.25 19.36
CA HIS A 59 -14.87 7.37 18.51
C HIS A 59 -14.04 6.94 17.30
N HIS A 60 -13.82 5.64 17.11
CA HIS A 60 -13.06 5.11 15.98
C HIS A 60 -13.96 4.25 15.08
N VAL A 61 -14.07 4.63 13.82
CA VAL A 61 -14.88 3.94 12.79
C VAL A 61 -13.95 3.39 11.70
N PHE A 62 -14.11 2.12 11.38
CA PHE A 62 -13.49 1.49 10.23
C PHE A 62 -14.42 1.51 9.02
N SER A 63 -13.87 1.82 7.84
CA SER A 63 -14.52 1.75 6.53
C SER A 63 -13.67 0.86 5.61
N ILE A 64 -14.17 -0.34 5.29
CA ILE A 64 -13.40 -1.37 4.58
C ILE A 64 -13.95 -1.55 3.17
N ASP A 65 -13.07 -1.46 2.16
CA ASP A 65 -13.40 -1.78 0.76
C ASP A 65 -13.60 -3.29 0.58
N LEU A 66 -14.87 -3.73 0.65
CA LEU A 66 -15.22 -5.13 0.48
C LEU A 66 -14.86 -5.65 -0.92
N THR A 67 -14.97 -4.81 -1.95
CA THR A 67 -14.61 -5.19 -3.32
C THR A 67 -13.15 -5.59 -3.41
N TRP A 68 -12.28 -4.90 -2.66
CA TRP A 68 -10.86 -5.22 -2.58
C TRP A 68 -10.56 -6.41 -1.67
N VAL A 69 -11.02 -6.39 -0.42
CA VAL A 69 -10.67 -7.46 0.53
C VAL A 69 -11.29 -8.82 0.18
N GLU A 70 -12.35 -8.85 -0.62
CA GLU A 70 -12.92 -10.08 -1.20
C GLU A 70 -12.29 -10.45 -2.55
N SER A 71 -11.33 -9.66 -3.07
CA SER A 71 -10.62 -9.99 -4.29
C SER A 71 -9.61 -11.13 -4.05
N HIS A 72 -9.26 -11.83 -5.13
CA HIS A 72 -8.31 -12.95 -5.12
C HIS A 72 -6.89 -12.50 -5.49
N TYR A 73 -6.49 -11.31 -5.05
CA TYR A 73 -5.16 -10.78 -5.29
C TYR A 73 -4.07 -11.65 -4.68
N SER A 74 -2.96 -11.75 -5.40
CA SER A 74 -1.71 -12.36 -4.95
C SER A 74 -0.54 -11.54 -5.47
N CYS A 75 0.34 -11.10 -4.57
CA CYS A 75 1.55 -10.41 -4.99
C CYS A 75 2.37 -11.31 -5.92
N ALA A 76 2.65 -10.82 -7.12
CA ALA A 76 3.44 -11.55 -8.12
C ALA A 76 4.96 -11.33 -7.95
N PHE A 77 5.38 -10.69 -6.86
CA PHE A 77 6.77 -10.41 -6.56
C PHE A 77 7.63 -11.68 -6.56
N GLY A 78 8.81 -11.63 -7.17
CA GLY A 78 9.68 -12.80 -7.36
C GLY A 78 9.30 -13.72 -8.51
N THR A 79 8.17 -13.49 -9.19
CA THR A 79 7.72 -14.26 -10.36
C THR A 79 7.99 -13.51 -11.67
N ALA A 80 7.82 -14.19 -12.81
CA ALA A 80 7.92 -13.55 -14.11
C ALA A 80 6.80 -12.52 -14.39
N ASN A 81 5.74 -12.52 -13.58
CA ASN A 81 4.61 -11.62 -13.74
C ASN A 81 4.82 -10.26 -13.05
N CYS A 82 5.74 -10.16 -12.10
CA CYS A 82 6.10 -8.88 -11.49
C CYS A 82 7.15 -8.16 -12.33
N HIS A 83 6.75 -7.08 -12.99
CA HIS A 83 7.67 -6.28 -13.82
C HIS A 83 8.67 -5.49 -12.98
N GLY A 84 8.33 -5.16 -11.73
CA GLY A 84 9.15 -4.34 -10.83
C GLY A 84 10.48 -4.98 -10.37
N ILE A 85 10.78 -6.22 -10.83
CA ILE A 85 12.04 -6.91 -10.53
C ILE A 85 12.85 -7.14 -11.81
N ASP A 86 12.39 -6.70 -12.95
CA ASP A 86 13.13 -6.82 -14.19
C ASP A 86 14.25 -5.77 -14.21
N ALA A 87 15.52 -6.23 -14.17
CA ALA A 87 16.67 -5.33 -14.23
C ALA A 87 16.76 -4.52 -15.53
N SER A 88 16.02 -4.90 -16.57
CA SER A 88 15.85 -4.12 -17.80
C SER A 88 14.79 -3.03 -17.69
N LEU A 89 13.95 -3.07 -16.63
CA LEU A 89 12.89 -2.12 -16.34
C LEU A 89 12.95 -1.72 -14.85
N PRO A 90 14.03 -1.09 -14.39
CA PRO A 90 14.26 -0.86 -12.96
C PRO A 90 13.27 0.13 -12.34
N GLU A 91 12.66 0.98 -13.15
CA GLU A 91 11.70 2.01 -12.70
C GLU A 91 10.26 1.48 -12.56
N VAL A 92 10.03 0.20 -12.84
CA VAL A 92 8.69 -0.40 -12.81
C VAL A 92 8.41 -1.08 -11.48
N GLY A 93 7.29 -0.73 -10.86
CA GLY A 93 6.76 -1.37 -9.65
C GLY A 93 7.20 -0.71 -8.35
N CYS A 94 6.62 -1.20 -7.24
CA CYS A 94 6.75 -0.61 -5.90
C CYS A 94 8.19 -0.52 -5.36
N CYS A 95 9.11 -1.35 -5.83
CA CYS A 95 10.53 -1.29 -5.44
C CYS A 95 11.33 -0.21 -6.17
N GLY A 96 10.78 0.45 -7.18
CA GLY A 96 11.46 1.52 -7.94
C GLY A 96 11.66 2.81 -7.13
N HIS A 97 10.88 3.03 -6.09
CA HIS A 97 10.89 4.28 -5.32
C HIS A 97 11.61 4.20 -3.98
N GLY A 98 12.03 3.01 -3.54
CA GLY A 98 12.50 2.79 -2.18
C GLY A 98 11.34 2.69 -1.19
N ALA A 99 11.66 2.59 0.09
CA ALA A 99 10.70 2.55 1.17
C ALA A 99 10.94 3.71 2.11
N TYR A 100 9.97 4.60 2.26
CA TYR A 100 9.99 5.65 3.26
C TYR A 100 9.61 5.05 4.62
N MET A 101 10.33 5.44 5.66
CA MET A 101 10.03 5.04 7.03
C MET A 101 8.81 5.83 7.52
N ALA A 102 7.83 5.11 8.07
CA ALA A 102 6.61 5.73 8.59
C ALA A 102 6.89 6.54 9.87
N ASP A 103 7.72 5.99 10.75
CA ASP A 103 8.13 6.59 12.02
C ASP A 103 9.42 5.96 12.55
N GLU A 104 9.81 6.30 13.78
CA GLU A 104 10.98 5.71 14.44
C GLU A 104 10.81 4.22 14.72
N THR A 105 9.59 3.75 14.99
CA THR A 105 9.32 2.33 15.24
C THR A 105 9.57 1.50 13.99
N ASP A 106 9.13 1.99 12.83
CA ASP A 106 9.38 1.36 11.53
C ASP A 106 10.87 1.29 11.20
N ARG A 107 11.62 2.36 11.52
CA ARG A 107 13.08 2.40 11.40
C ARG A 107 13.76 1.38 12.32
N ASP A 108 13.34 1.30 13.58
CA ASP A 108 13.89 0.34 14.56
C ASP A 108 13.62 -1.10 14.15
N GLN A 109 12.41 -1.40 13.65
CA GLN A 109 12.06 -2.72 13.11
C GLN A 109 12.94 -3.10 11.92
N LEU A 110 13.18 -2.16 10.99
CA LEU A 110 14.10 -2.39 9.88
C LEU A 110 15.54 -2.62 10.36
N TYR A 111 16.00 -1.88 11.37
CA TYR A 111 17.31 -2.10 11.99
C TYR A 111 17.43 -3.52 12.57
N ASP A 112 16.43 -3.97 13.32
CA ASP A 112 16.39 -5.32 13.89
C ASP A 112 16.36 -6.39 12.80
N ALA A 113 15.57 -6.19 11.75
CA ALA A 113 15.52 -7.09 10.59
C ALA A 113 16.88 -7.20 9.90
N VAL A 114 17.57 -6.09 9.64
CA VAL A 114 18.90 -6.08 9.02
C VAL A 114 19.94 -6.73 9.92
N SER A 115 19.86 -6.51 11.23
CA SER A 115 20.78 -7.08 12.22
C SER A 115 20.70 -8.60 12.27
N ASN A 116 19.52 -9.17 12.02
CA ASN A 116 19.27 -10.61 12.08
C ASN A 116 19.36 -11.29 10.70
N MET A 117 19.22 -10.55 9.60
CA MET A 117 19.22 -11.10 8.25
C MET A 117 20.62 -11.53 7.80
N PRO A 118 20.84 -12.82 7.46
CA PRO A 118 22.12 -13.28 6.93
C PRO A 118 22.47 -12.58 5.61
N ALA A 119 23.75 -12.19 5.46
CA ALA A 119 24.24 -11.45 4.29
C ALA A 119 23.97 -12.14 2.94
N LYS A 120 23.81 -13.47 2.92
CA LYS A 120 23.50 -14.25 1.70
C LYS A 120 22.17 -13.86 1.04
N TYR A 121 21.22 -13.29 1.82
CA TYR A 121 19.93 -12.85 1.27
C TYR A 121 20.00 -11.52 0.54
N TRP A 122 21.03 -10.71 0.78
CA TRP A 122 21.07 -9.32 0.34
C TRP A 122 22.18 -9.05 -0.68
N GLN A 123 21.81 -8.99 -1.96
CA GLN A 123 22.75 -8.80 -3.07
C GLN A 123 23.51 -7.47 -3.01
N LEU A 124 22.81 -6.38 -2.76
CA LEU A 124 23.35 -5.02 -2.77
C LEU A 124 23.71 -4.54 -1.35
N ARG A 125 24.07 -5.47 -0.46
CA ARG A 125 24.41 -5.16 0.93
C ARG A 125 25.64 -4.23 0.99
N PRO A 126 25.52 -3.04 1.62
CA PRO A 126 26.66 -2.15 1.82
C PRO A 126 27.79 -2.84 2.58
N ARG A 127 29.03 -2.51 2.21
CA ARG A 127 30.23 -3.19 2.78
C ARG A 127 30.48 -2.88 4.24
N ASP A 128 29.97 -1.76 4.72
CA ASP A 128 30.16 -1.24 6.07
C ASP A 128 29.06 -1.63 7.06
N VAL A 129 28.03 -2.39 6.61
CA VAL A 129 26.92 -2.82 7.49
C VAL A 129 27.43 -3.55 8.74
N ASP A 130 28.36 -4.53 8.61
CA ASP A 130 28.87 -5.27 9.77
C ASP A 130 29.67 -4.37 10.72
N LYS A 131 30.43 -3.42 10.16
CA LYS A 131 31.15 -2.43 10.96
C LYS A 131 30.20 -1.49 11.66
N PHE A 132 29.14 -1.05 10.98
CA PHE A 132 28.10 -0.20 11.55
C PHE A 132 27.40 -0.90 12.70
N LEU A 133 26.88 -2.13 12.49
CA LEU A 133 26.20 -2.90 13.54
C LEU A 133 27.08 -3.18 14.76
N ALA A 134 28.38 -3.40 14.56
CA ALA A 134 29.34 -3.63 15.67
C ALA A 134 29.65 -2.36 16.49
N ASN A 135 29.45 -1.16 15.92
CA ASN A 135 29.84 0.12 16.54
C ASN A 135 28.70 1.14 16.59
N ALA A 136 27.47 0.73 16.33
CA ALA A 136 26.33 1.63 16.31
C ALA A 136 26.12 2.27 17.69
N ASP A 137 26.24 3.60 17.73
CA ASP A 137 25.99 4.41 18.93
C ASP A 137 24.76 5.32 18.78
N GLY A 138 23.98 5.10 17.70
CA GLY A 138 22.78 5.88 17.37
C GLY A 138 23.05 7.27 16.78
N SER A 139 24.33 7.69 16.64
CA SER A 139 24.68 9.01 16.11
C SER A 139 24.86 9.02 14.58
N GLN A 140 24.98 7.86 13.96
CA GLN A 140 25.21 7.69 12.52
C GLN A 140 23.97 7.16 11.84
N LEU A 141 23.71 7.66 10.62
CA LEU A 141 22.67 7.12 9.77
C LEU A 141 23.06 5.69 9.31
N GLU A 142 22.10 4.80 9.28
CA GLU A 142 22.25 3.42 8.83
C GLU A 142 22.69 3.38 7.35
N PRO A 143 23.62 2.51 6.97
CA PRO A 143 24.10 2.40 5.58
C PRO A 143 23.04 2.01 4.56
N TRP A 144 21.87 1.61 5.01
CA TRP A 144 20.71 1.24 4.18
C TRP A 144 19.58 2.28 4.22
N LEU A 145 19.83 3.47 4.75
CA LEU A 145 18.91 4.61 4.74
C LEU A 145 19.59 5.85 4.16
N GLU A 146 18.78 6.70 3.57
CA GLU A 146 19.18 8.03 3.10
C GLU A 146 18.10 9.07 3.44
N TRP A 147 18.49 10.34 3.55
CA TRP A 147 17.55 11.45 3.68
C TRP A 147 17.00 11.82 2.31
N ASP A 148 15.70 12.07 2.27
CA ASP A 148 14.95 12.58 1.14
C ASP A 148 13.88 13.56 1.64
N GLU A 149 12.99 14.00 0.77
CA GLU A 149 11.90 14.91 1.08
C GLU A 149 10.58 14.29 0.60
N LEU A 150 9.54 14.47 1.40
CA LEU A 150 8.15 14.17 1.02
C LEU A 150 7.33 15.45 1.16
N ASP A 151 6.26 15.56 0.38
CA ASP A 151 5.28 16.62 0.54
C ASP A 151 4.56 16.41 1.88
N GLY A 152 4.70 17.38 2.79
CA GLY A 152 3.96 17.43 4.04
C GLY A 152 2.46 17.69 3.82
N GLU A 153 1.68 17.69 4.90
CA GLU A 153 0.23 17.93 4.84
C GLU A 153 -0.13 19.31 4.26
N ASP A 154 0.72 20.31 4.45
CA ASP A 154 0.59 21.65 3.90
C ASP A 154 1.13 21.80 2.47
N GLY A 155 1.71 20.73 1.90
CA GLY A 155 2.33 20.70 0.59
C GLY A 155 3.76 21.26 0.56
N GLU A 156 4.35 21.58 1.71
CA GLU A 156 5.77 21.96 1.81
C GLU A 156 6.64 20.71 2.00
N PRO A 157 7.87 20.70 1.45
CA PRO A 157 8.76 19.56 1.61
C PRO A 157 9.17 19.33 3.06
N GLU A 158 9.00 18.11 3.55
CA GLU A 158 9.45 17.67 4.87
C GLU A 158 10.54 16.60 4.76
N PRO A 159 11.58 16.65 5.63
CA PRO A 159 12.62 15.63 5.65
C PRO A 159 12.03 14.25 5.94
N ALA A 160 12.42 13.27 5.14
CA ALA A 160 11.99 11.87 5.30
C ALA A 160 13.15 10.91 5.16
N LEU A 161 13.12 9.81 5.89
CA LEU A 161 14.08 8.72 5.74
C LEU A 161 13.52 7.66 4.80
N LYS A 162 14.36 7.19 3.87
CA LYS A 162 13.99 6.10 2.97
C LYS A 162 15.15 5.14 2.72
N THR A 163 14.83 3.99 2.15
CA THR A 163 15.85 3.08 1.62
C THR A 163 16.40 3.61 0.29
N PRO A 164 17.75 3.59 0.09
CA PRO A 164 18.37 4.09 -1.14
C PRO A 164 17.91 3.35 -2.39
N ILE A 165 17.89 4.06 -3.50
CA ILE A 165 17.72 3.50 -4.84
C ILE A 165 19.11 3.20 -5.43
N VAL A 166 19.37 1.95 -5.74
CA VAL A 166 20.61 1.48 -6.35
C VAL A 166 20.28 0.78 -7.67
N ASP A 167 20.87 1.24 -8.76
CA ASP A 167 20.62 0.70 -10.10
C ASP A 167 19.11 0.60 -10.43
N GLY A 168 18.36 1.65 -10.11
CA GLY A 168 16.95 1.83 -10.46
C GLY A 168 15.93 1.11 -9.56
N ALA A 169 16.34 0.54 -8.43
CA ALA A 169 15.41 -0.01 -7.45
C ALA A 169 15.98 -0.02 -6.03
N CYS A 170 15.10 -0.22 -5.05
CA CYS A 170 15.44 -0.30 -3.63
C CYS A 170 16.69 -1.17 -3.39
N ILE A 171 17.55 -0.73 -2.48
CA ILE A 171 18.79 -1.43 -2.10
C ILE A 171 18.55 -2.88 -1.64
N PHE A 172 17.37 -3.20 -1.09
CA PHE A 172 16.97 -4.55 -0.69
C PHE A 172 16.43 -5.40 -1.85
N ALA A 173 16.23 -4.85 -3.04
CA ALA A 173 15.74 -5.61 -4.18
C ALA A 173 16.87 -6.40 -4.85
N ASN A 174 16.90 -7.72 -4.69
CA ASN A 174 17.81 -8.62 -5.40
C ASN A 174 17.43 -8.71 -6.88
N ARG A 175 18.42 -8.71 -7.74
CA ARG A 175 18.29 -8.85 -9.20
C ARG A 175 18.35 -10.31 -9.63
N ARG A 176 17.90 -10.59 -10.84
CA ARG A 176 18.01 -11.93 -11.44
C ARG A 176 19.47 -12.44 -11.39
N GLY A 177 19.60 -13.71 -11.05
CA GLY A 177 20.92 -14.37 -10.91
C GLY A 177 21.51 -14.34 -9.51
N TRP A 178 20.89 -13.67 -8.56
CA TRP A 178 21.29 -13.81 -7.16
C TRP A 178 20.95 -15.20 -6.61
N ALA A 179 21.76 -15.69 -5.66
CA ALA A 179 21.67 -17.08 -5.18
C ALA A 179 20.31 -17.43 -4.51
N THR A 180 19.68 -16.46 -3.82
CA THR A 180 18.34 -16.63 -3.21
C THR A 180 17.20 -16.27 -4.16
N GLY A 181 17.51 -15.91 -5.40
CA GLY A 181 16.54 -15.49 -6.41
C GLY A 181 16.33 -13.97 -6.44
N PRO A 182 15.58 -13.47 -7.46
CA PRO A 182 15.18 -12.07 -7.54
C PRO A 182 14.11 -11.76 -6.51
N GLY A 183 14.07 -10.51 -6.04
CA GLY A 183 13.06 -10.06 -5.11
C GLY A 183 13.61 -9.38 -3.86
N CYS A 184 12.74 -8.96 -2.94
CA CYS A 184 13.16 -8.28 -1.71
C CYS A 184 13.92 -9.22 -0.77
N ALA A 185 15.12 -8.85 -0.39
CA ALA A 185 15.96 -9.62 0.53
C ALA A 185 15.26 -9.86 1.88
N LEU A 186 14.59 -8.82 2.41
CA LEU A 186 13.83 -8.90 3.66
C LEU A 186 12.68 -9.90 3.56
N HIS A 187 11.90 -9.83 2.47
CA HIS A 187 10.79 -10.75 2.25
C HIS A 187 11.23 -12.20 2.11
N GLN A 188 12.28 -12.45 1.31
CA GLN A 188 12.81 -13.81 1.12
C GLN A 188 13.35 -14.41 2.41
N TRP A 189 14.09 -13.60 3.17
CA TRP A 189 14.59 -14.03 4.48
C TRP A 189 13.47 -14.31 5.47
N ALA A 190 12.47 -13.41 5.57
CA ALA A 190 11.35 -13.60 6.48
C ALA A 190 10.61 -14.93 6.21
N LEU A 191 10.32 -15.23 4.93
CA LEU A 191 9.66 -16.49 4.56
C LEU A 191 10.50 -17.71 4.94
N ASP A 192 11.81 -17.69 4.67
CA ASP A 192 12.71 -18.80 4.98
C ASP A 192 12.93 -18.97 6.49
N ALA A 193 12.91 -17.88 7.25
CA ALA A 193 13.08 -17.88 8.70
C ALA A 193 11.77 -18.14 9.47
N GLY A 194 10.62 -18.02 8.80
CA GLY A 194 9.29 -18.10 9.44
C GLY A 194 8.96 -16.85 10.23
N GLU A 195 9.56 -15.71 9.89
CA GLU A 195 9.31 -14.41 10.51
C GLU A 195 8.07 -13.72 9.91
N ASP A 196 7.45 -12.87 10.69
CA ASP A 196 6.30 -12.08 10.26
C ASP A 196 6.74 -10.92 9.35
N LEU A 197 6.14 -10.81 8.18
CA LEU A 197 6.45 -9.76 7.21
C LEU A 197 6.15 -8.35 7.74
N THR A 198 5.19 -8.22 8.66
CA THR A 198 4.79 -6.93 9.24
C THR A 198 5.80 -6.37 10.23
N VAL A 199 6.72 -7.20 10.72
CA VAL A 199 7.82 -6.77 11.62
C VAL A 199 9.19 -6.78 10.96
N VAL A 200 9.29 -7.35 9.73
CA VAL A 200 10.58 -7.45 9.01
C VAL A 200 10.70 -6.39 7.92
N LYS A 201 9.60 -6.05 7.27
CA LYS A 201 9.58 -5.10 6.16
C LYS A 201 9.16 -3.72 6.65
N PRO A 202 9.64 -2.62 6.02
CA PRO A 202 9.09 -1.30 6.24
C PRO A 202 7.57 -1.27 6.07
N GLU A 203 6.89 -0.42 6.82
CA GLU A 203 5.42 -0.37 6.86
C GLU A 203 4.82 -0.20 5.47
N VAL A 204 5.31 0.73 4.67
CA VAL A 204 4.87 0.94 3.29
C VAL A 204 5.02 -0.32 2.43
N CYS A 205 6.01 -1.16 2.72
CA CYS A 205 6.28 -2.38 1.94
C CYS A 205 5.39 -3.56 2.31
N TRP A 206 5.03 -3.72 3.60
CA TRP A 206 4.16 -4.82 4.00
C TRP A 206 2.68 -4.45 3.86
N GLN A 207 2.31 -3.17 3.96
CA GLN A 207 0.94 -2.72 3.70
C GLN A 207 0.50 -3.01 2.27
N LEU A 208 1.40 -2.88 1.27
CA LEU A 208 1.05 -3.18 -0.11
C LEU A 208 0.60 -4.65 -0.25
N PRO A 209 -0.59 -4.88 -0.82
CA PRO A 209 -1.43 -4.00 -1.62
C PRO A 209 -2.61 -3.34 -0.87
N LEU A 210 -2.56 -3.24 0.43
CA LEU A 210 -3.56 -2.57 1.25
C LEU A 210 -3.16 -1.11 1.47
N ARG A 211 -4.12 -0.21 1.42
CA ARG A 211 -3.96 1.19 1.77
C ARG A 211 -4.78 1.52 3.00
N ARG A 212 -4.11 2.03 4.02
CA ARG A 212 -4.75 2.68 5.17
C ARG A 212 -4.78 4.18 4.93
N HIS A 213 -5.91 4.81 5.20
CA HIS A 213 -6.07 6.25 5.23
C HIS A 213 -6.87 6.62 6.47
N GLU A 214 -6.45 7.65 7.18
CA GLU A 214 -7.03 8.07 8.43
C GLU A 214 -7.43 9.55 8.34
N ASP A 215 -8.68 9.85 8.70
CA ASP A 215 -9.22 11.19 8.73
C ASP A 215 -9.96 11.42 10.04
N TYR A 216 -9.84 12.63 10.59
CA TYR A 216 -10.68 13.07 11.69
C TYR A 216 -11.90 13.80 11.15
N GLU A 217 -13.08 13.33 11.54
CA GLU A 217 -14.38 13.89 11.13
C GLU A 217 -15.11 14.47 12.34
N GLU A 218 -15.51 15.75 12.26
CA GLU A 218 -16.38 16.34 13.27
C GLU A 218 -17.84 15.97 12.98
N ARG A 219 -18.50 15.35 13.96
CA ARG A 219 -19.92 15.03 13.90
C ARG A 219 -20.78 16.25 14.16
N THR A 220 -22.05 16.18 13.77
CA THR A 220 -23.02 17.25 13.98
C THR A 220 -23.29 17.56 15.46
N ASP A 221 -22.95 16.66 16.37
CA ASP A 221 -23.01 16.83 17.82
C ASP A 221 -21.75 17.43 18.44
N GLY A 222 -20.75 17.78 17.59
CA GLY A 222 -19.46 18.35 18.00
C GLY A 222 -18.46 17.31 18.52
N GLN A 223 -18.75 16.03 18.38
CA GLN A 223 -17.76 14.97 18.67
C GLN A 223 -16.86 14.73 17.46
N GLU A 224 -15.57 14.57 17.71
CA GLU A 224 -14.59 14.15 16.71
C GLU A 224 -14.50 12.62 16.69
N ILE A 225 -14.51 12.04 15.51
CA ILE A 225 -14.28 10.61 15.30
C ILE A 225 -13.07 10.40 14.39
N LEU A 226 -12.28 9.39 14.68
CA LEU A 226 -11.27 8.88 13.77
C LEU A 226 -11.93 7.91 12.78
N ARG A 227 -11.80 8.17 11.48
CA ARG A 227 -12.19 7.24 10.42
C ARG A 227 -10.97 6.63 9.79
N THR A 228 -10.81 5.32 9.94
CA THR A 228 -9.78 4.55 9.24
C THR A 228 -10.39 3.83 8.05
N GLN A 229 -9.97 4.19 6.85
CA GLN A 229 -10.33 3.51 5.62
C GLN A 229 -9.25 2.48 5.26
N ILE A 230 -9.63 1.24 4.94
CA ILE A 230 -8.73 0.21 4.45
C ILE A 230 -9.27 -0.29 3.11
N GLY A 231 -8.46 -0.16 2.05
CA GLY A 231 -8.85 -0.51 0.70
C GLY A 231 -7.67 -0.89 -0.17
N GLU A 232 -7.88 -0.81 -1.48
CA GLU A 232 -6.85 -1.09 -2.47
C GLU A 232 -5.81 0.02 -2.52
N TYR A 233 -4.54 -0.35 -2.49
CA TYR A 233 -3.46 0.56 -2.84
C TYR A 233 -3.32 0.57 -4.37
N ASP A 234 -4.26 1.24 -5.03
CA ASP A 234 -4.22 1.39 -6.48
C ASP A 234 -3.20 2.45 -6.93
N ARG A 235 -3.08 2.69 -8.25
CA ARG A 235 -2.14 3.68 -8.80
C ARG A 235 -2.30 5.07 -8.20
N ARG A 236 -3.53 5.47 -7.84
CA ARG A 236 -3.82 6.78 -7.25
C ARG A 236 -3.21 6.96 -5.87
N GLY A 237 -2.95 5.86 -5.17
CA GLY A 237 -2.27 5.85 -3.90
C GLY A 237 -0.84 6.40 -3.95
N TRP A 238 -0.23 6.39 -5.13
CA TRP A 238 1.12 6.91 -5.37
C TRP A 238 1.14 8.39 -5.80
N GLY A 239 0.01 9.09 -5.70
CA GLY A 239 -0.10 10.46 -6.14
C GLY A 239 0.23 10.62 -7.63
N ASN A 240 0.97 11.68 -7.97
CA ASN A 240 1.35 11.99 -9.36
C ASN A 240 2.25 10.91 -9.98
N GLY A 241 3.06 10.19 -9.18
CA GLY A 241 3.94 9.12 -9.68
C GLY A 241 3.19 7.85 -10.12
N GLY A 242 1.95 7.66 -9.67
CA GLY A 242 1.19 6.47 -10.00
C GLY A 242 0.82 6.31 -11.47
N GLU A 243 0.78 7.42 -12.24
CA GLU A 243 0.53 7.39 -13.69
C GLU A 243 1.76 6.97 -14.51
N ASP A 244 2.96 7.09 -13.93
CA ASP A 244 4.24 6.85 -14.60
C ASP A 244 4.69 5.38 -14.55
N PHE A 245 4.08 4.56 -13.71
CA PHE A 245 4.35 3.12 -13.74
C PHE A 245 3.92 2.51 -15.07
N ASP A 246 4.83 1.81 -15.75
CA ASP A 246 4.50 1.06 -16.96
C ASP A 246 3.54 -0.11 -16.70
N TRP A 247 3.52 -0.63 -15.48
CA TRP A 247 2.66 -1.72 -15.05
C TRP A 247 2.36 -1.61 -13.55
N TYR A 248 1.13 -1.99 -13.15
CA TYR A 248 0.77 -2.01 -11.74
C TYR A 248 -0.08 -3.23 -11.39
N CYS A 249 0.33 -3.94 -10.34
CA CYS A 249 -0.14 -5.29 -10.06
C CYS A 249 -1.61 -5.38 -9.63
N THR A 250 -2.15 -4.37 -8.90
CA THR A 250 -3.52 -4.47 -8.37
C THR A 250 -4.59 -4.45 -9.46
N GLY A 251 -4.28 -3.83 -10.61
CA GLY A 251 -5.16 -3.82 -11.78
C GLY A 251 -4.98 -5.00 -12.73
N ASP A 252 -3.88 -5.75 -12.62
CA ASP A 252 -3.57 -6.84 -13.55
C ASP A 252 -4.20 -8.17 -13.11
N SER A 253 -5.02 -8.75 -13.98
CA SER A 253 -5.68 -10.05 -13.73
C SER A 253 -4.70 -11.20 -13.50
N ALA A 254 -3.46 -11.12 -13.99
CA ALA A 254 -2.42 -12.11 -13.69
C ALA A 254 -2.03 -12.16 -12.21
N CYS A 255 -2.30 -11.08 -11.47
CA CYS A 255 -2.10 -10.98 -10.03
C CYS A 255 -3.36 -11.33 -9.21
N HIS A 256 -4.41 -11.90 -9.82
CA HIS A 256 -5.68 -12.22 -9.15
C HIS A 256 -5.99 -13.71 -9.21
N SER A 257 -4.98 -14.55 -8.95
CA SER A 257 -5.08 -16.01 -9.00
C SER A 257 -4.97 -16.70 -7.64
N ASN A 258 -5.00 -15.96 -6.54
CA ASN A 258 -4.96 -16.55 -5.20
C ASN A 258 -6.22 -17.42 -4.99
N PRO A 259 -6.09 -18.65 -4.46
CA PRO A 259 -7.26 -19.49 -4.13
C PRO A 259 -8.11 -18.87 -3.01
N GLU A 260 -7.53 -18.05 -2.16
CA GLU A 260 -8.23 -17.39 -1.07
C GLU A 260 -8.33 -15.86 -1.31
N PRO A 261 -9.43 -15.23 -0.87
CA PRO A 261 -9.57 -13.78 -0.92
C PRO A 261 -8.60 -13.09 0.06
N ILE A 262 -8.31 -11.80 -0.19
CA ILE A 262 -7.38 -10.99 0.63
C ILE A 262 -7.72 -11.07 2.11
N TRP A 263 -9.00 -11.00 2.50
CA TRP A 263 -9.36 -11.01 3.91
C TRP A 263 -8.91 -12.27 4.66
N ARG A 264 -8.56 -13.37 3.96
CA ARG A 264 -7.91 -14.55 4.53
C ARG A 264 -6.41 -14.57 4.29
N SER A 265 -5.99 -14.37 3.04
CA SER A 265 -4.58 -14.48 2.65
C SER A 265 -3.68 -13.40 3.25
N HIS A 266 -4.26 -12.22 3.56
CA HIS A 266 -3.56 -11.09 4.19
C HIS A 266 -4.09 -10.82 5.62
N LYS A 267 -4.42 -11.91 6.34
CA LYS A 267 -4.91 -11.79 7.71
C LYS A 267 -3.93 -11.04 8.61
N THR A 268 -2.65 -11.36 8.51
CA THR A 268 -1.61 -10.77 9.38
C THR A 268 -1.53 -9.27 9.19
N GLU A 269 -1.50 -8.81 7.94
CA GLU A 269 -1.47 -7.39 7.58
C GLU A 269 -2.75 -6.67 8.02
N LEU A 270 -3.92 -7.29 7.80
CA LEU A 270 -5.20 -6.72 8.25
C LEU A 270 -5.28 -6.63 9.77
N VAL A 271 -4.75 -7.62 10.50
CA VAL A 271 -4.67 -7.57 11.97
C VAL A 271 -3.72 -6.47 12.42
N ALA A 272 -2.58 -6.29 11.76
CA ALA A 272 -1.65 -5.19 12.05
C ALA A 272 -2.31 -3.81 11.83
N LEU A 273 -3.16 -3.68 10.78
CA LEU A 273 -3.83 -2.42 10.44
C LEU A 273 -5.03 -2.08 11.34
N MET A 274 -5.74 -3.06 11.89
CA MET A 274 -7.02 -2.81 12.60
C MET A 274 -7.18 -3.53 13.94
N GLY A 275 -6.25 -4.37 14.30
CA GLY A 275 -6.33 -5.21 15.50
C GLY A 275 -7.22 -6.45 15.36
N GLU A 276 -6.96 -7.47 16.17
CA GLU A 276 -7.65 -8.78 16.12
C GLU A 276 -9.17 -8.67 16.24
N LYS A 277 -9.68 -7.78 17.10
CA LYS A 277 -11.14 -7.66 17.33
C LYS A 277 -11.86 -7.11 16.11
N CYS A 278 -11.31 -6.05 15.52
CA CYS A 278 -11.87 -5.42 14.31
C CYS A 278 -11.75 -6.37 13.11
N TYR A 279 -10.58 -7.04 12.95
CA TYR A 279 -10.44 -8.10 11.94
C TYR A 279 -11.47 -9.22 12.13
N GLY A 280 -11.75 -9.62 13.36
CA GLY A 280 -12.79 -10.62 13.66
C GLY A 280 -14.20 -10.20 13.23
N ILE A 281 -14.52 -8.89 13.28
CA ILE A 281 -15.78 -8.34 12.76
C ILE A 281 -15.80 -8.44 11.23
N LEU A 282 -14.75 -7.98 10.57
CA LEU A 282 -14.58 -8.07 9.11
C LEU A 282 -14.70 -9.51 8.62
N ALA A 283 -13.95 -10.42 9.20
CA ALA A 283 -13.91 -11.83 8.81
C ALA A 283 -15.28 -12.52 8.90
N ARG A 284 -16.05 -12.25 9.97
CA ARG A 284 -17.43 -12.75 10.10
C ARG A 284 -18.35 -12.17 9.01
N HIS A 285 -18.19 -10.88 8.70
CA HIS A 285 -18.99 -10.23 7.66
C HIS A 285 -18.68 -10.83 6.27
N CYS A 286 -17.40 -10.95 5.89
CA CYS A 286 -16.99 -11.55 4.61
C CYS A 286 -17.42 -13.03 4.50
N ALA A 287 -17.30 -13.81 5.58
CA ALA A 287 -17.76 -15.19 5.57
C ALA A 287 -19.29 -15.33 5.40
N ALA A 288 -20.07 -14.38 5.94
CA ALA A 288 -21.51 -14.34 5.71
C ALA A 288 -21.85 -13.99 4.25
N ARG A 289 -21.10 -13.06 3.63
CA ARG A 289 -21.25 -12.67 2.22
C ARG A 289 -20.88 -13.82 1.27
N GLU A 290 -19.83 -14.59 1.57
CA GLU A 290 -19.51 -15.80 0.79
C GLU A 290 -20.68 -16.80 0.79
N LYS A 291 -21.29 -17.05 1.96
CA LYS A 291 -22.48 -17.91 2.05
C LYS A 291 -23.66 -17.36 1.26
N ALA A 292 -23.85 -16.05 1.26
CA ALA A 292 -24.91 -15.41 0.48
C ALA A 292 -24.65 -15.56 -1.04
N THR A 293 -23.40 -15.48 -1.49
CA THR A 293 -23.01 -15.73 -2.89
C THR A 293 -23.35 -17.17 -3.30
N LEU A 294 -23.02 -18.15 -2.46
CA LEU A 294 -23.38 -19.55 -2.69
C LEU A 294 -24.90 -19.76 -2.75
N ALA A 295 -25.67 -18.90 -2.11
CA ALA A 295 -27.15 -18.88 -2.19
C ALA A 295 -27.69 -18.06 -3.37
N GLY A 296 -26.83 -17.58 -4.28
CA GLY A 296 -27.21 -16.86 -5.49
C GLY A 296 -27.31 -15.34 -5.36
N VAL A 297 -26.82 -14.74 -4.28
CA VAL A 297 -26.72 -13.28 -4.16
C VAL A 297 -25.55 -12.78 -4.98
N GLU A 298 -25.81 -11.85 -5.90
CA GLU A 298 -24.75 -11.16 -6.64
C GLU A 298 -24.11 -10.07 -5.76
N LEU A 299 -22.79 -10.08 -5.72
CA LEU A 299 -21.98 -9.07 -5.02
C LEU A 299 -21.11 -8.31 -6.01
N THR A 300 -20.78 -7.08 -5.70
CA THR A 300 -19.78 -6.30 -6.45
C THR A 300 -18.42 -6.97 -6.33
N ARG A 301 -17.80 -7.30 -7.48
CA ARG A 301 -16.53 -8.03 -7.53
C ARG A 301 -15.45 -7.17 -8.18
N HIS A 302 -14.21 -7.34 -7.72
CA HIS A 302 -13.07 -6.67 -8.32
C HIS A 302 -12.89 -7.13 -9.78
N PRO A 303 -12.87 -6.19 -10.77
CA PRO A 303 -12.87 -6.55 -12.19
C PRO A 303 -11.67 -7.42 -12.61
N ALA A 304 -10.47 -7.20 -12.02
CA ALA A 304 -9.30 -8.02 -12.30
C ALA A 304 -9.48 -9.48 -11.82
N SER A 305 -10.11 -9.71 -10.65
CA SER A 305 -10.44 -11.06 -10.18
C SER A 305 -11.50 -11.74 -11.04
N VAL A 306 -12.49 -10.97 -11.53
CA VAL A 306 -13.48 -11.48 -12.50
C VAL A 306 -12.80 -11.90 -13.81
N LYS A 307 -11.92 -11.04 -14.33
CA LYS A 307 -11.15 -11.31 -15.56
C LYS A 307 -10.22 -12.52 -15.40
N ALA A 308 -9.61 -12.69 -14.23
CA ALA A 308 -8.81 -13.87 -13.88
C ALA A 308 -9.64 -15.15 -13.76
N GLY A 309 -10.96 -15.06 -13.63
CA GLY A 309 -11.86 -16.20 -13.43
C GLY A 309 -11.84 -16.77 -12.01
N ALA A 310 -11.36 -16.01 -11.04
CA ALA A 310 -11.16 -16.46 -9.66
C ALA A 310 -12.44 -16.95 -8.96
N TYR A 311 -13.62 -16.45 -9.37
CA TYR A 311 -14.90 -16.82 -8.78
C TYR A 311 -15.60 -18.03 -9.46
N LYS A 312 -14.97 -18.63 -10.50
CA LYS A 312 -15.59 -19.73 -11.27
C LYS A 312 -15.39 -21.11 -10.65
N SER A 313 -14.49 -21.26 -9.69
CA SER A 313 -14.13 -22.55 -9.09
C SER A 313 -15.02 -23.01 -7.94
N ASN A 314 -16.04 -22.22 -7.56
CA ASN A 314 -16.92 -22.50 -6.43
C ASN A 314 -18.39 -22.82 -6.80
N LEU A 315 -18.63 -23.18 -8.10
CA LEU A 315 -19.94 -23.63 -8.60
C LEU A 315 -19.97 -25.14 -8.82
#